data_c49a0674c256e4cfd434ca16daccabf4
#
_entry.id   c49a0674c256e4cfd434ca16daccabf4
#
_cell.length_a   1.000
_cell.length_b   1.000
_cell.length_c   1.000
_cell.angle_alpha   90.00
_cell.angle_beta   90.00
_cell.angle_gamma   90.00
#
_symmetry.space_group_name_H-M   'P 1'
#
loop_
_entity.id
_entity.type
_entity.pdbx_description
1 polymer ?
#
loop_
_entity_poly.entity_id
_entity_poly.type
_entity_poly.pdbx_seq_one_letter_code
_entity_poly.pdbx_strand_id
1 'polypeptide(L)'
;MRTLPQYIFKSKKSQQLQKLINEALYILDRFGVPLEKQTQRRLERIGMAFLAVANVKVSSDWAKVKEFNGTHALRTREIIKYWNENFDENISDSSYDDIRRKDLKLIVLSEIIISSAANPNAARNDGTRAFALNPEYAPLIKAFGSVNWEDGVDDFLLNKVTLEEQLSDKRDLNLIPVNFPSGKTLKFSPGKHNELQKIVIEEFLPRYGYGAAVLYVGDTANKFLHLERERLQKLNFFELSHGELPDIVAYS
;
A
#
# COMPACT_ATOMS: atom_id res chain seq x y z
N MET A 1 -20.71 17.52 10.30
CA MET A 1 -19.49 16.67 10.36
C MET A 1 -19.48 15.81 9.10
N ARG A 2 -18.42 15.87 8.28
CA ARG A 2 -18.23 14.91 7.18
C ARG A 2 -18.10 13.51 7.75
N THR A 3 -18.79 12.55 7.16
CA THR A 3 -18.60 11.13 7.50
C THR A 3 -17.24 10.71 6.95
N LEU A 4 -16.33 10.32 7.83
CA LEU A 4 -15.01 9.82 7.40
C LEU A 4 -15.14 8.49 6.66
N PRO A 5 -14.26 8.21 5.69
CA PRO A 5 -14.18 6.89 5.07
C PRO A 5 -13.96 5.79 6.11
N GLN A 6 -14.55 4.64 5.87
CA GLN A 6 -14.38 3.48 6.74
C GLN A 6 -13.40 2.51 6.11
N TYR A 7 -12.22 2.37 6.70
CA TYR A 7 -11.14 1.48 6.24
C TYR A 7 -11.25 0.08 6.85
N ILE A 8 -11.73 -0.01 8.11
CA ILE A 8 -11.92 -1.29 8.80
C ILE A 8 -13.40 -1.53 9.08
N PHE A 9 -13.93 -2.70 8.64
CA PHE A 9 -15.35 -3.04 8.75
C PHE A 9 -15.61 -4.25 9.67
N LYS A 10 -14.61 -5.13 9.81
CA LYS A 10 -14.72 -6.38 10.57
C LYS A 10 -13.66 -6.42 11.66
N SER A 11 -13.90 -5.67 12.71
CA SER A 11 -13.01 -5.63 13.87
C SER A 11 -13.73 -6.13 15.11
N LYS A 12 -12.98 -6.81 15.99
CA LYS A 12 -13.48 -7.23 17.33
C LYS A 12 -13.32 -6.12 18.37
N LYS A 13 -12.74 -4.99 18.00
CA LYS A 13 -12.47 -3.86 18.87
C LYS A 13 -13.72 -3.05 19.16
N SER A 14 -13.74 -2.30 20.25
CA SER A 14 -14.84 -1.39 20.58
C SER A 14 -15.11 -0.39 19.46
N GLN A 15 -16.33 0.10 19.34
CA GLN A 15 -16.72 1.10 18.33
C GLN A 15 -15.86 2.37 18.41
N GLN A 16 -15.52 2.80 19.65
CA GLN A 16 -14.66 3.97 19.88
C GLN A 16 -13.25 3.74 19.32
N LEU A 17 -12.68 2.56 19.56
CA LEU A 17 -11.36 2.22 19.05
C LEU A 17 -11.36 2.03 17.52
N GLN A 18 -12.41 1.43 16.96
CA GLN A 18 -12.58 1.35 15.51
C GLN A 18 -12.64 2.74 14.87
N LYS A 19 -13.38 3.66 15.47
CA LYS A 19 -13.44 5.06 15.01
C LYS A 19 -12.06 5.71 15.03
N LEU A 20 -11.32 5.57 16.13
CA LEU A 20 -9.98 6.12 16.28
C LEU A 20 -8.99 5.55 15.25
N ILE A 21 -9.04 4.24 14.99
CA ILE A 21 -8.23 3.60 13.96
C ILE A 21 -8.60 4.12 12.56
N ASN A 22 -9.88 4.31 12.26
CA ASN A 22 -10.32 4.88 10.98
C ASN A 22 -9.88 6.35 10.83
N GLU A 23 -9.88 7.15 11.90
CA GLU A 23 -9.31 8.50 11.90
C GLU A 23 -7.80 8.46 11.57
N ALA A 24 -7.06 7.57 12.21
CA ALA A 24 -5.63 7.38 11.95
C ALA A 24 -5.35 6.97 10.50
N LEU A 25 -6.12 6.03 9.98
CA LEU A 25 -5.98 5.56 8.59
C LEU A 25 -6.37 6.65 7.59
N TYR A 26 -7.40 7.45 7.89
CA TYR A 26 -7.77 8.57 7.04
C TYR A 26 -6.67 9.64 6.97
N ILE A 27 -6.03 9.97 8.09
CA ILE A 27 -4.88 10.88 8.10
C ILE A 27 -3.74 10.31 7.24
N LEU A 28 -3.42 9.03 7.39
CA LEU A 28 -2.36 8.36 6.60
C LEU A 28 -2.68 8.34 5.11
N ASP A 29 -3.91 8.02 4.74
CA ASP A 29 -4.40 8.01 3.35
C ASP A 29 -4.27 9.40 2.71
N ARG A 30 -4.74 10.45 3.41
CA ARG A 30 -4.60 11.84 2.96
C ARG A 30 -3.15 12.28 2.78
N PHE A 31 -2.21 11.72 3.52
CA PHE A 31 -0.77 11.93 3.30
C PHE A 31 -0.15 11.00 2.25
N GLY A 32 -0.97 10.26 1.49
CA GLY A 32 -0.53 9.42 0.38
C GLY A 32 0.17 8.13 0.81
N VAL A 33 -0.23 7.55 1.94
CA VAL A 33 0.17 6.18 2.32
C VAL A 33 -0.70 5.18 1.56
N PRO A 34 -0.14 4.24 0.77
CA PRO A 34 -0.91 3.30 -0.06
C PRO A 34 -1.59 2.22 0.79
N LEU A 35 -2.85 2.45 1.16
CA LEU A 35 -3.63 1.56 2.04
C LEU A 35 -4.51 0.55 1.30
N GLU A 36 -4.86 0.79 0.04
CA GLU A 36 -5.89 0.04 -0.71
C GLU A 36 -5.66 -1.48 -0.79
N LYS A 37 -4.40 -1.93 -0.85
CA LYS A 37 -4.06 -3.35 -1.01
C LYS A 37 -3.81 -4.07 0.33
N GLN A 38 -4.13 -3.44 1.44
CA GLN A 38 -3.90 -4.01 2.77
C GLN A 38 -5.12 -4.81 3.25
N THR A 39 -4.86 -5.92 3.96
CA THR A 39 -5.93 -6.68 4.62
C THR A 39 -6.49 -5.89 5.80
N GLN A 40 -7.75 -6.17 6.21
CA GLN A 40 -8.40 -5.53 7.37
C GLN A 40 -7.53 -5.55 8.63
N ARG A 41 -6.95 -6.69 8.95
CA ARG A 41 -6.07 -6.82 10.12
C ARG A 41 -4.78 -6.03 9.95
N ARG A 42 -4.26 -5.90 8.72
CA ARG A 42 -3.08 -5.07 8.45
C ARG A 42 -3.41 -3.60 8.64
N LEU A 43 -4.54 -3.13 8.14
CA LEU A 43 -5.01 -1.76 8.34
C LEU A 43 -5.15 -1.42 9.83
N GLU A 44 -5.77 -2.29 10.63
CA GLU A 44 -5.84 -2.11 12.09
C GLU A 44 -4.44 -1.89 12.69
N ARG A 45 -3.48 -2.76 12.35
CA ARG A 45 -2.13 -2.70 12.90
C ARG A 45 -1.36 -1.47 12.44
N ILE A 46 -1.51 -1.03 11.20
CA ILE A 46 -0.92 0.21 10.67
C ILE A 46 -1.49 1.41 11.45
N GLY A 47 -2.81 1.50 11.57
CA GLY A 47 -3.46 2.56 12.34
C GLY A 47 -3.01 2.59 13.79
N MET A 48 -2.98 1.43 14.47
CA MET A 48 -2.51 1.34 15.86
C MET A 48 -1.02 1.69 16.01
N ALA A 49 -0.16 1.36 15.03
CA ALA A 49 1.25 1.73 15.06
C ALA A 49 1.43 3.24 14.98
N PHE A 50 0.68 3.90 14.09
CA PHE A 50 0.65 5.35 13.98
C PHE A 50 0.16 6.01 15.28
N LEU A 51 -0.97 5.55 15.82
CA LEU A 51 -1.55 6.04 17.08
C LEU A 51 -0.54 5.93 18.26
N ALA A 52 0.16 4.80 18.35
CA ALA A 52 1.14 4.60 19.41
C ALA A 52 2.30 5.60 19.31
N VAL A 53 2.89 5.76 18.12
CA VAL A 53 4.00 6.70 17.91
C VAL A 53 3.56 8.15 18.11
N ALA A 54 2.35 8.52 17.69
CA ALA A 54 1.77 9.84 17.90
C ALA A 54 1.28 10.05 19.36
N ASN A 55 1.24 9.01 20.18
CA ASN A 55 0.72 8.98 21.54
C ASN A 55 -0.76 9.40 21.63
N VAL A 56 -1.60 8.87 20.74
CA VAL A 56 -3.03 9.14 20.66
C VAL A 56 -3.81 7.91 21.17
N LYS A 57 -4.65 8.11 22.20
CA LYS A 57 -5.47 7.07 22.84
C LYS A 57 -6.96 7.23 22.58
N VAL A 58 -7.39 8.46 22.35
CA VAL A 58 -8.76 8.85 22.05
C VAL A 58 -8.76 9.99 21.04
N SER A 59 -9.89 10.20 20.33
CA SER A 59 -9.97 11.21 19.25
C SER A 59 -9.62 12.65 19.70
N SER A 60 -9.83 12.98 20.98
CA SER A 60 -9.45 14.31 21.50
C SER A 60 -7.93 14.52 21.66
N ASP A 61 -7.14 13.46 21.55
CA ASP A 61 -5.68 13.55 21.71
C ASP A 61 -4.98 14.03 20.44
N TRP A 62 -5.65 14.09 19.30
CA TRP A 62 -5.05 14.56 18.05
C TRP A 62 -4.41 15.94 18.19
N ALA A 63 -5.05 16.86 18.92
CA ALA A 63 -4.48 18.19 19.19
C ALA A 63 -3.21 18.18 20.06
N LYS A 64 -2.88 17.03 20.67
CA LYS A 64 -1.78 16.85 21.63
C LYS A 64 -0.75 15.82 21.17
N VAL A 65 -0.75 15.47 19.88
CA VAL A 65 0.21 14.47 19.36
C VAL A 65 1.64 14.86 19.71
N LYS A 66 2.44 13.85 20.01
CA LYS A 66 3.86 14.01 20.33
C LYS A 66 4.69 13.80 19.09
N GLU A 67 5.38 14.84 18.68
CA GLU A 67 6.40 14.80 17.64
C GLU A 67 7.78 14.55 18.21
N PHE A 68 8.73 14.26 17.33
CA PHE A 68 10.13 14.15 17.72
C PHE A 68 10.69 15.53 18.08
N ASN A 69 11.07 15.66 19.34
CA ASN A 69 11.71 16.86 19.90
C ASN A 69 13.07 16.54 20.58
N GLY A 70 13.71 15.45 20.17
CA GLY A 70 14.93 14.95 20.77
C GLY A 70 14.74 13.88 21.87
N THR A 71 13.53 13.73 22.42
CA THR A 71 13.28 12.82 23.56
C THR A 71 12.16 11.81 23.33
N HIS A 72 11.09 12.19 22.63
CA HIS A 72 9.95 11.29 22.42
C HIS A 72 10.16 10.40 21.22
N ALA A 73 10.49 9.14 21.48
CA ALA A 73 10.55 8.08 20.47
C ALA A 73 10.26 6.73 21.12
N LEU A 74 9.54 5.85 20.42
CA LEU A 74 9.15 4.53 20.91
C LEU A 74 9.94 3.42 20.20
N ARG A 75 10.48 2.49 20.95
CA ARG A 75 10.99 1.21 20.42
C ARG A 75 9.82 0.29 20.08
N THR A 76 10.05 -0.70 19.24
CA THR A 76 8.99 -1.65 18.84
C THR A 76 8.35 -2.39 20.01
N ARG A 77 9.11 -2.74 21.06
CA ARG A 77 8.55 -3.35 22.28
C ARG A 77 7.70 -2.36 23.08
N GLU A 78 8.03 -1.09 23.09
CA GLU A 78 7.21 -0.06 23.72
C GLU A 78 5.91 0.18 22.96
N ILE A 79 5.93 0.04 21.62
CA ILE A 79 4.71 0.04 20.79
C ILE A 79 3.83 -1.17 21.13
N ILE A 80 4.40 -2.38 21.28
CA ILE A 80 3.65 -3.57 21.70
C ILE A 80 2.99 -3.32 23.06
N LYS A 81 3.76 -2.82 24.03
CA LYS A 81 3.25 -2.50 25.36
C LYS A 81 2.10 -1.49 25.27
N TYR A 82 2.28 -0.42 24.48
CA TYR A 82 1.23 0.57 24.25
C TYR A 82 -0.06 -0.04 23.67
N TRP A 83 0.04 -0.95 22.71
CA TRP A 83 -1.12 -1.64 22.13
C TRP A 83 -1.83 -2.52 23.15
N ASN A 84 -1.09 -3.31 23.92
CA ASN A 84 -1.65 -4.18 24.95
C ASN A 84 -2.36 -3.40 26.06
N GLU A 85 -1.83 -2.23 26.41
CA GLU A 85 -2.41 -1.37 27.44
C GLU A 85 -3.62 -0.54 26.97
N ASN A 86 -3.66 -0.13 25.70
CA ASN A 86 -4.63 0.88 25.24
C ASN A 86 -5.56 0.41 24.12
N PHE A 87 -5.25 -0.69 23.41
CA PHE A 87 -5.96 -1.08 22.19
C PHE A 87 -6.47 -2.52 22.21
N ASP A 88 -6.72 -3.09 23.37
CA ASP A 88 -7.24 -4.46 23.57
C ASP A 88 -6.45 -5.52 22.77
N GLU A 89 -5.13 -5.40 22.76
CA GLU A 89 -4.22 -6.38 22.16
C GLU A 89 -3.57 -7.24 23.24
N ASN A 90 -3.15 -8.43 22.81
CA ASN A 90 -2.35 -9.34 23.65
C ASN A 90 -1.20 -9.89 22.80
N ILE A 91 -0.27 -9.03 22.45
CA ILE A 91 0.85 -9.36 21.55
C ILE A 91 2.10 -9.61 22.39
N SER A 92 2.77 -10.72 22.10
CA SER A 92 4.05 -11.06 22.72
C SER A 92 5.17 -10.11 22.27
N ASP A 93 6.07 -9.79 23.18
CA ASP A 93 7.27 -8.99 22.91
C ASP A 93 8.17 -9.59 21.81
N SER A 94 8.09 -10.89 21.58
CA SER A 94 8.80 -11.56 20.46
C SER A 94 8.34 -11.11 19.07
N SER A 95 7.17 -10.49 18.96
CA SER A 95 6.60 -9.99 17.70
C SER A 95 7.19 -8.64 17.24
N TYR A 96 8.22 -8.12 17.92
CA TYR A 96 8.80 -6.79 17.67
C TYR A 96 9.28 -6.60 16.22
N ASP A 97 9.78 -7.65 15.58
CA ASP A 97 10.26 -7.57 14.19
C ASP A 97 9.13 -7.43 13.19
N ASP A 98 7.98 -8.05 13.45
CA ASP A 98 6.78 -7.88 12.64
C ASP A 98 6.24 -6.44 12.68
N ILE A 99 6.26 -5.79 13.85
CA ILE A 99 5.89 -4.37 13.99
C ILE A 99 6.74 -3.52 13.04
N ARG A 100 8.05 -3.69 13.10
CA ARG A 100 9.00 -2.94 12.28
C ARG A 100 8.83 -3.21 10.78
N ARG A 101 8.82 -4.49 10.41
CA ARG A 101 8.86 -4.89 8.99
C ARG A 101 7.53 -4.73 8.27
N LYS A 102 6.44 -4.81 9.01
CA LYS A 102 5.11 -4.89 8.43
C LYS A 102 4.24 -3.69 8.79
N ASP A 103 4.14 -3.33 10.06
CA ASP A 103 3.16 -2.36 10.53
C ASP A 103 3.65 -0.92 10.40
N LEU A 104 4.93 -0.66 10.65
CA LEU A 104 5.56 0.65 10.50
C LEU A 104 6.11 0.91 9.09
N LYS A 105 6.29 -0.12 8.26
CA LYS A 105 7.02 -0.02 7.00
C LYS A 105 6.49 1.09 6.08
N LEU A 106 5.20 1.13 5.83
CA LEU A 106 4.60 2.11 4.90
C LEU A 106 4.71 3.53 5.47
N ILE A 107 4.45 3.69 6.77
CA ILE A 107 4.45 5.01 7.42
C ILE A 107 5.88 5.58 7.50
N VAL A 108 6.89 4.72 7.67
CA VAL A 108 8.31 5.12 7.64
C VAL A 108 8.76 5.47 6.22
N LEU A 109 8.34 4.69 5.22
CA LEU A 109 8.64 4.98 3.81
C LEU A 109 7.98 6.28 3.32
N SER A 110 6.83 6.65 3.89
CA SER A 110 6.16 7.93 3.63
C SER A 110 6.74 9.10 4.43
N GLU A 111 7.80 8.86 5.22
CA GLU A 111 8.47 9.85 6.06
C GLU A 111 7.58 10.48 7.15
N ILE A 112 6.35 9.99 7.35
CA ILE A 112 5.45 10.46 8.42
C ILE A 112 6.00 10.06 9.79
N ILE A 113 6.65 8.89 9.87
CA ILE A 113 7.38 8.43 11.07
C ILE A 113 8.87 8.34 10.74
N ILE A 114 9.67 8.94 11.57
CA ILE A 114 11.14 8.87 11.52
C ILE A 114 11.57 7.57 12.20
N SER A 115 12.34 6.75 11.48
CA SER A 115 13.02 5.60 12.07
C SER A 115 14.37 6.00 12.64
N SER A 116 14.77 5.37 13.74
CA SER A 116 16.04 5.68 14.45
C SER A 116 16.13 7.11 15.02
N ALA A 117 14.99 7.69 15.38
CA ALA A 117 14.92 9.04 15.95
C ALA A 117 15.83 9.24 17.18
N ALA A 118 15.94 8.22 18.05
CA ALA A 118 16.82 8.28 19.23
C ALA A 118 18.30 8.06 18.90
N ASN A 119 18.63 7.41 17.78
CA ASN A 119 20.00 7.16 17.33
C ASN A 119 20.05 7.09 15.79
N PRO A 120 20.27 8.22 15.09
CA PRO A 120 20.31 8.27 13.63
C PRO A 120 21.36 7.35 12.99
N ASN A 121 22.46 7.08 13.70
CA ASN A 121 23.55 6.23 13.23
C ASN A 121 23.39 4.74 13.60
N ALA A 122 22.25 4.37 14.21
CA ALA A 122 22.00 2.98 14.58
C ALA A 122 21.99 2.06 13.36
N ALA A 123 22.70 0.95 13.43
CA ALA A 123 22.67 -0.10 12.40
C ALA A 123 21.25 -0.65 12.20
N ARG A 124 20.98 -1.22 11.03
CA ARG A 124 19.64 -1.77 10.71
C ARG A 124 19.11 -2.76 11.75
N ASN A 125 19.98 -3.47 12.42
CA ASN A 125 19.64 -4.51 13.41
C ASN A 125 19.81 -4.01 14.87
N ASP A 126 20.06 -2.72 15.07
CA ASP A 126 20.24 -2.17 16.40
C ASP A 126 18.89 -2.12 17.15
N GLY A 127 18.82 -2.81 18.28
CA GLY A 127 17.62 -2.85 19.13
C GLY A 127 17.30 -1.51 19.83
N THR A 128 18.19 -0.52 19.73
CA THR A 128 17.97 0.84 20.27
C THR A 128 17.22 1.73 19.31
N ARG A 129 16.93 1.27 18.08
CA ARG A 129 16.15 2.05 17.10
C ARG A 129 14.75 2.33 17.65
N ALA A 130 14.41 3.60 17.64
CA ALA A 130 13.10 4.08 18.06
C ALA A 130 12.42 4.86 16.94
N PHE A 131 11.12 4.96 17.01
CA PHE A 131 10.24 5.57 16.02
C PHE A 131 9.56 6.79 16.64
N ALA A 132 9.51 7.88 15.91
CA ALA A 132 8.88 9.13 16.34
C ALA A 132 8.10 9.77 15.18
N LEU A 133 7.10 10.56 15.51
CA LEU A 133 6.38 11.36 14.54
C LEU A 133 7.31 12.44 13.96
N ASN A 134 7.33 12.56 12.64
CA ASN A 134 8.09 13.60 11.96
C ASN A 134 7.51 14.98 12.28
N PRO A 135 8.33 15.94 12.78
CA PRO A 135 7.87 17.28 13.11
C PRO A 135 7.21 18.04 11.95
N GLU A 136 7.57 17.75 10.72
CA GLU A 136 6.94 18.41 9.55
C GLU A 136 5.44 18.10 9.42
N TYR A 137 5.01 16.88 9.78
CA TYR A 137 3.61 16.45 9.70
C TYR A 137 2.81 16.82 10.96
N ALA A 138 3.48 17.03 12.06
CA ALA A 138 2.82 17.23 13.36
C ALA A 138 1.84 18.42 13.40
N PRO A 139 2.12 19.60 12.84
CA PRO A 139 1.16 20.70 12.84
C PRO A 139 -0.16 20.34 12.17
N LEU A 140 -0.11 19.66 11.02
CA LEU A 140 -1.29 19.22 10.30
C LEU A 140 -2.06 18.13 11.04
N ILE A 141 -1.35 17.18 11.65
CA ILE A 141 -1.98 16.13 12.45
C ILE A 141 -2.67 16.73 13.69
N LYS A 142 -2.06 17.73 14.34
CA LYS A 142 -2.68 18.47 15.45
C LYS A 142 -3.94 19.24 15.04
N ALA A 143 -3.98 19.71 13.80
CA ALA A 143 -5.13 20.43 13.25
C ALA A 143 -6.25 19.50 12.75
N PHE A 144 -6.08 18.19 12.82
CA PHE A 144 -7.07 17.21 12.35
C PHE A 144 -8.46 17.48 12.93
N GLY A 145 -9.47 17.48 12.06
CA GLY A 145 -10.85 17.79 12.44
C GLY A 145 -11.22 19.27 12.43
N SER A 146 -10.25 20.17 12.16
CA SER A 146 -10.58 21.59 11.89
C SER A 146 -11.21 21.76 10.50
N VAL A 147 -11.88 22.89 10.28
CA VAL A 147 -12.63 23.18 9.03
C VAL A 147 -11.71 23.18 7.80
N ASN A 148 -10.49 23.72 7.95
CA ASN A 148 -9.55 23.92 6.85
C ASN A 148 -8.46 22.83 6.81
N TRP A 149 -8.67 21.70 7.50
CA TRP A 149 -7.65 20.67 7.59
C TRP A 149 -7.30 20.05 6.22
N GLU A 150 -8.32 19.77 5.41
CA GLU A 150 -8.15 19.19 4.08
C GLU A 150 -7.32 20.10 3.17
N ASP A 151 -7.69 21.39 3.12
CA ASP A 151 -6.97 22.39 2.31
C ASP A 151 -5.51 22.51 2.78
N GLY A 152 -5.28 22.48 4.09
CA GLY A 152 -3.93 22.51 4.66
C GLY A 152 -3.09 21.28 4.30
N VAL A 153 -3.70 20.10 4.19
CA VAL A 153 -3.02 18.89 3.72
C VAL A 153 -2.71 19.01 2.24
N ASP A 154 -3.64 19.47 1.41
CA ASP A 154 -3.44 19.64 -0.02
C ASP A 154 -2.31 20.65 -0.31
N ASP A 155 -2.29 21.78 0.37
CA ASP A 155 -1.21 22.78 0.27
C ASP A 155 0.14 22.21 0.68
N PHE A 156 0.18 21.42 1.73
CA PHE A 156 1.41 20.77 2.19
C PHE A 156 1.97 19.76 1.18
N LEU A 157 1.09 19.05 0.48
CA LEU A 157 1.47 18.04 -0.51
C LEU A 157 1.79 18.62 -1.88
N LEU A 158 1.44 19.87 -2.20
CA LEU A 158 1.70 20.49 -3.52
C LEU A 158 3.14 20.35 -4.01
N ASN A 159 4.10 20.33 -3.09
CA ASN A 159 5.53 20.24 -3.41
C ASN A 159 6.18 18.93 -2.91
N LYS A 160 5.36 17.93 -2.56
CA LYS A 160 5.85 16.63 -2.08
C LYS A 160 5.36 15.51 -2.99
N VAL A 161 6.28 14.65 -3.40
CA VAL A 161 5.91 13.39 -4.07
C VAL A 161 5.55 12.38 -3.00
N THR A 162 4.31 11.96 -2.97
CA THR A 162 3.80 10.97 -1.99
C THR A 162 4.37 9.57 -2.24
N LEU A 163 4.34 8.70 -1.24
CA LEU A 163 4.78 7.31 -1.40
C LEU A 163 3.92 6.58 -2.45
N GLU A 164 2.63 6.88 -2.50
CA GLU A 164 1.71 6.30 -3.48
C GLU A 164 2.11 6.66 -4.91
N GLU A 165 2.42 7.93 -5.18
CA GLU A 165 2.91 8.40 -6.47
C GLU A 165 4.25 7.76 -6.82
N GLN A 166 5.22 7.74 -5.90
CA GLN A 166 6.53 7.10 -6.11
C GLN A 166 6.40 5.61 -6.45
N LEU A 167 5.47 4.89 -5.83
CA LEU A 167 5.22 3.48 -6.11
C LEU A 167 4.47 3.29 -7.43
N SER A 168 3.61 4.22 -7.81
CA SER A 168 2.94 4.24 -9.12
C SER A 168 3.95 4.44 -10.23
N ASP A 169 4.78 5.46 -10.14
CA ASP A 169 5.85 5.76 -11.12
C ASP A 169 6.82 4.59 -11.29
N LYS A 170 7.24 3.98 -10.17
CA LYS A 170 8.11 2.79 -10.23
C LYS A 170 7.43 1.59 -10.90
N ARG A 171 6.12 1.43 -10.74
CA ARG A 171 5.38 0.37 -11.46
C ARG A 171 5.35 0.66 -12.96
N ASP A 172 5.08 1.90 -13.35
CA ASP A 172 5.02 2.30 -14.75
C ASP A 172 6.37 2.18 -15.46
N LEU A 173 7.47 2.52 -14.78
CA LEU A 173 8.84 2.35 -15.28
C LEU A 173 9.25 0.88 -15.42
N ASN A 174 8.68 -0.01 -14.64
CA ASN A 174 9.00 -1.44 -14.65
C ASN A 174 8.06 -2.27 -15.54
N LEU A 175 7.05 -1.65 -16.19
CA LEU A 175 6.17 -2.35 -17.12
C LEU A 175 6.96 -2.88 -18.33
N ILE A 176 6.65 -4.10 -18.74
CA ILE A 176 7.29 -4.78 -19.86
C ILE A 176 6.51 -4.45 -21.14
N PRO A 177 7.05 -3.65 -22.07
CA PRO A 177 6.39 -3.42 -23.35
C PRO A 177 6.41 -4.70 -24.18
N VAL A 178 5.26 -5.08 -24.71
CA VAL A 178 5.06 -6.26 -25.56
C VAL A 178 4.41 -5.84 -26.87
N ASN A 179 5.07 -6.13 -28.00
CA ASN A 179 4.62 -5.79 -29.34
C ASN A 179 3.93 -7.01 -29.96
N PHE A 180 2.67 -6.85 -30.28
CA PHE A 180 1.87 -7.90 -30.93
C PHE A 180 2.15 -7.94 -32.43
N PRO A 181 2.02 -9.11 -33.08
CA PRO A 181 2.13 -9.21 -34.54
C PRO A 181 1.16 -8.29 -35.31
N SER A 182 0.07 -7.88 -34.67
CA SER A 182 -0.89 -6.92 -35.22
C SER A 182 -0.42 -5.46 -35.21
N GLY A 183 0.77 -5.15 -34.69
CA GLY A 183 1.30 -3.79 -34.51
C GLY A 183 0.82 -3.10 -33.22
N LYS A 184 -0.01 -3.73 -32.41
CA LYS A 184 -0.46 -3.20 -31.12
C LYS A 184 0.64 -3.43 -30.08
N THR A 185 0.92 -2.42 -29.24
CA THR A 185 1.81 -2.55 -28.08
C THR A 185 0.97 -2.52 -26.81
N LEU A 186 1.21 -3.47 -25.91
CA LEU A 186 0.66 -3.49 -24.56
C LEU A 186 1.78 -3.46 -23.52
N LYS A 187 1.44 -3.05 -22.32
CA LYS A 187 2.37 -3.02 -21.17
C LYS A 187 1.96 -4.11 -20.18
N PHE A 188 2.84 -5.07 -19.96
CA PHE A 188 2.66 -6.15 -18.99
C PHE A 188 3.27 -5.75 -17.64
N SER A 189 2.73 -6.27 -16.56
CA SER A 189 3.34 -6.09 -15.23
C SER A 189 4.70 -6.80 -15.15
N PRO A 190 5.63 -6.31 -14.30
CA PRO A 190 6.95 -6.91 -14.18
C PRO A 190 6.89 -8.33 -13.60
N GLY A 191 7.72 -9.23 -14.09
CA GLY A 191 7.85 -10.59 -13.57
C GLY A 191 8.29 -11.59 -14.64
N LYS A 192 9.01 -12.64 -14.23
CA LYS A 192 9.55 -13.69 -15.12
C LYS A 192 8.48 -14.38 -15.98
N HIS A 193 7.29 -14.53 -15.42
CA HIS A 193 6.14 -15.08 -16.15
C HIS A 193 5.75 -14.20 -17.35
N ASN A 194 5.63 -12.90 -17.14
CA ASN A 194 5.28 -11.94 -18.17
C ASN A 194 6.43 -11.69 -19.17
N GLU A 195 7.69 -11.84 -18.73
CA GLU A 195 8.85 -11.89 -19.63
C GLU A 195 8.78 -13.08 -20.57
N LEU A 196 8.39 -14.27 -20.07
CA LEU A 196 8.17 -15.44 -20.90
C LEU A 196 7.02 -15.23 -21.91
N GLN A 197 5.90 -14.66 -21.47
CA GLN A 197 4.78 -14.31 -22.37
C GLN A 197 5.23 -13.35 -23.49
N LYS A 198 6.08 -12.36 -23.17
CA LYS A 198 6.67 -11.47 -24.18
C LYS A 198 7.45 -12.26 -25.23
N ILE A 199 8.34 -13.16 -24.79
CA ILE A 199 9.13 -13.99 -25.71
C ILE A 199 8.22 -14.86 -26.60
N VAL A 200 7.15 -15.43 -26.04
CA VAL A 200 6.17 -16.18 -26.81
C VAL A 200 5.50 -15.29 -27.89
N ILE A 201 5.08 -14.09 -27.55
CA ILE A 201 4.37 -13.22 -28.47
C ILE A 201 5.31 -12.61 -29.53
N GLU A 202 6.49 -12.14 -29.13
CA GLU A 202 7.40 -11.40 -30.02
C GLU A 202 8.35 -12.30 -30.81
N GLU A 203 8.71 -13.49 -30.27
CA GLU A 203 9.71 -14.35 -30.87
C GLU A 203 9.12 -15.68 -31.38
N PHE A 204 8.34 -16.39 -30.55
CA PHE A 204 7.83 -17.71 -30.90
C PHE A 204 6.72 -17.64 -31.93
N LEU A 205 5.68 -16.83 -31.73
CA LEU A 205 4.54 -16.74 -32.64
C LEU A 205 4.92 -16.26 -34.04
N PRO A 206 5.77 -15.24 -34.24
CA PRO A 206 6.21 -14.86 -35.58
C PRO A 206 6.98 -15.95 -36.32
N ARG A 207 7.72 -16.81 -35.63
CA ARG A 207 8.53 -17.85 -36.25
C ARG A 207 7.77 -19.15 -36.50
N TYR A 208 6.89 -19.52 -35.58
CA TYR A 208 6.24 -20.85 -35.60
C TYR A 208 4.72 -20.80 -35.62
N GLY A 209 4.11 -19.62 -35.42
CA GLY A 209 2.66 -19.44 -35.39
C GLY A 209 2.01 -19.22 -36.73
N TYR A 210 2.74 -19.25 -37.85
CA TYR A 210 2.19 -19.15 -39.20
C TYR A 210 1.19 -17.97 -39.40
N GLY A 211 1.51 -16.80 -38.85
CA GLY A 211 0.65 -15.62 -38.91
C GLY A 211 -0.46 -15.59 -37.85
N ALA A 212 -0.36 -16.38 -36.82
CA ALA A 212 -1.33 -16.43 -35.71
C ALA A 212 -1.59 -15.05 -35.11
N ALA A 213 -2.88 -14.75 -34.95
CA ALA A 213 -3.33 -13.58 -34.19
C ALA A 213 -3.48 -13.94 -32.71
N VAL A 214 -2.97 -13.08 -31.83
CA VAL A 214 -3.17 -13.23 -30.38
C VAL A 214 -4.59 -12.78 -30.04
N LEU A 215 -5.40 -13.69 -29.51
CA LEU A 215 -6.81 -13.45 -29.19
C LEU A 215 -7.03 -13.15 -27.69
N TYR A 216 -6.18 -13.67 -26.84
CA TYR A 216 -6.25 -13.47 -25.41
C TYR A 216 -4.85 -13.47 -24.79
N VAL A 217 -4.65 -12.57 -23.82
CA VAL A 217 -3.50 -12.58 -22.91
C VAL A 217 -3.96 -12.16 -21.53
N GLY A 218 -3.60 -12.97 -20.54
CA GLY A 218 -3.72 -12.65 -19.11
C GLY A 218 -2.39 -12.23 -18.54
N ASP A 219 -2.40 -11.20 -17.71
CA ASP A 219 -1.25 -10.72 -16.95
C ASP A 219 -1.47 -11.05 -15.46
N THR A 220 -0.39 -11.18 -14.70
CA THR A 220 -0.45 -11.39 -13.24
C THR A 220 -1.23 -10.30 -12.49
N ALA A 221 -1.27 -9.06 -12.98
CA ALA A 221 -2.04 -7.96 -12.41
C ALA A 221 -3.43 -7.81 -13.05
N ASN A 222 -3.59 -8.19 -14.33
CA ASN A 222 -4.83 -8.07 -15.07
C ASN A 222 -5.10 -9.31 -15.90
N LYS A 223 -6.02 -10.16 -15.45
CA LYS A 223 -6.37 -11.43 -16.11
C LYS A 223 -6.93 -11.28 -17.54
N PHE A 224 -7.44 -10.11 -17.89
CA PHE A 224 -7.99 -9.81 -19.22
C PHE A 224 -7.27 -8.60 -19.84
N LEU A 225 -5.94 -8.62 -19.84
CA LEU A 225 -5.15 -7.52 -20.39
C LEU A 225 -5.40 -7.31 -21.89
N HIS A 226 -5.61 -8.40 -22.64
CA HIS A 226 -6.02 -8.40 -24.04
C HIS A 226 -7.09 -9.47 -24.29
N LEU A 227 -8.18 -9.11 -24.97
CA LEU A 227 -9.27 -10.03 -25.25
C LEU A 227 -10.00 -9.61 -26.55
N GLU A 228 -9.91 -10.45 -27.59
CA GLU A 228 -10.61 -10.34 -28.86
C GLU A 228 -11.94 -11.12 -28.82
N ARG A 229 -12.92 -10.60 -28.08
CA ARG A 229 -14.20 -11.30 -27.80
C ARG A 229 -14.93 -11.76 -29.08
N GLU A 230 -15.05 -10.89 -30.06
CA GLU A 230 -15.77 -11.21 -31.30
C GLU A 230 -15.12 -12.35 -32.10
N ARG A 231 -13.78 -12.40 -32.13
CA ARG A 231 -13.03 -13.47 -32.78
C ARG A 231 -13.15 -14.78 -32.01
N LEU A 232 -13.07 -14.75 -30.72
CA LEU A 232 -13.26 -15.95 -29.87
C LEU A 232 -14.67 -16.51 -30.04
N GLN A 233 -15.71 -15.67 -30.07
CA GLN A 233 -17.08 -16.10 -30.32
C GLN A 233 -17.26 -16.75 -31.69
N LYS A 234 -16.67 -16.18 -32.75
CA LYS A 234 -16.69 -16.78 -34.12
C LYS A 234 -16.01 -18.15 -34.18
N LEU A 235 -15.09 -18.42 -33.30
CA LEU A 235 -14.39 -19.70 -33.17
C LEU A 235 -15.09 -20.66 -32.19
N ASN A 236 -16.32 -20.33 -31.74
CA ASN A 236 -17.09 -21.09 -30.76
C ASN A 236 -16.44 -21.24 -29.35
N PHE A 237 -15.53 -20.32 -29.00
CA PHE A 237 -15.06 -20.19 -27.63
C PHE A 237 -16.04 -19.32 -26.85
N PHE A 238 -17.02 -19.93 -26.16
CA PHE A 238 -18.12 -19.20 -25.54
C PHE A 238 -17.86 -18.73 -24.13
N GLU A 239 -17.02 -19.42 -23.37
CA GLU A 239 -16.68 -19.03 -22.01
C GLU A 239 -15.23 -19.36 -21.66
N LEU A 240 -14.49 -18.34 -21.29
CA LEU A 240 -13.21 -18.50 -20.60
C LEU A 240 -13.52 -18.52 -19.10
N SER A 241 -13.61 -19.71 -18.50
CA SER A 241 -13.85 -19.86 -17.07
C SER A 241 -12.65 -19.40 -16.26
N HIS A 242 -12.87 -18.69 -15.16
CA HIS A 242 -11.81 -18.10 -14.31
C HIS A 242 -10.79 -19.10 -13.75
N GLY A 243 -11.08 -20.39 -13.75
CA GLY A 243 -10.22 -21.42 -13.17
C GLY A 243 -9.25 -22.09 -14.13
N GLU A 244 -9.49 -21.96 -15.45
CA GLU A 244 -8.80 -22.74 -16.49
C GLU A 244 -8.28 -21.87 -17.65
N LEU A 245 -8.12 -20.58 -17.42
CA LEU A 245 -7.62 -19.65 -18.44
C LEU A 245 -6.14 -19.93 -18.73
N PRO A 246 -5.78 -20.23 -19.98
CA PRO A 246 -4.37 -20.24 -20.38
C PRO A 246 -3.81 -18.82 -20.33
N ASP A 247 -2.50 -18.68 -20.27
CA ASP A 247 -1.86 -17.36 -20.23
C ASP A 247 -1.95 -16.60 -21.55
N ILE A 248 -1.94 -17.33 -22.67
CA ILE A 248 -2.03 -16.81 -24.04
C ILE A 248 -2.92 -17.73 -24.87
N VAL A 249 -3.83 -17.14 -25.66
CA VAL A 249 -4.54 -17.82 -26.74
C VAL A 249 -4.20 -17.14 -28.06
N ALA A 250 -3.66 -17.90 -28.99
CA ALA A 250 -3.38 -17.44 -30.35
C ALA A 250 -4.03 -18.40 -31.37
N TYR A 251 -4.44 -17.88 -32.54
CA TYR A 251 -5.06 -18.64 -33.59
C TYR A 251 -4.49 -18.23 -34.97
N SER A 252 -4.16 -19.21 -35.79
CA SER A 252 -3.66 -19.06 -37.18
C SER A 252 -4.70 -19.52 -38.20
#